data_d2101ee13621a0393469ec4b15c98042
#
_entry.id   d2101ee13621a0393469ec4b15c98042
#
_cell.length_a   1.000
_cell.length_b   1.000
_cell.length_c   1.000
_cell.angle_alpha   90.00
_cell.angle_beta   90.00
_cell.angle_gamma   90.00
#
_symmetry.space_group_name_H-M   'P 1'
#
loop_
_entity.id
_entity.type
_entity.pdbx_description
1 polymer ?
#
loop_
_entity_poly.entity_id
_entity_poly.type
_entity_poly.pdbx_seq_one_letter_code
_entity_poly.pdbx_strand_id
1 'polypeptide(L)'
;MNANIQQLIDQTRMKFGLDLYHLKRHRFHRDVNMFNETVYTLNMEWFPSHEAETGDDDLNPDGTAVIDVNLNTGHVESVIFVMDKTYAKNGVTFKSPYSAHVIQWIEQETGLIYGEHFHMHQEEKGELLFEEKVNDVTVTPSGRIEVKWDEHGQLIYFTLHGSFMAKKLLRAEEYVLSIDKIENLAEQQVQRFDWPSFEQNRIRSIYALEEIYVKNDGTGTIPFEIGREETHCIHMNQVMEWNEPLNKAFEKKEIDINEDITAEQAFSLEPSPDTFPISKEEQAACIKAVRTFLAQKYSRDTGKWVLKTLHRDHGYIEAILKTNEQEGCGFMDKIKVFIDASTFEAINYIDKKEMFQVCGILNPSQAASEITISQKEAFETLRERLELTPIYVYDDVQKQYVLCGKLDCHDGVDAVSGEVFSLTDLS
;
A
#
# COMPACT_ATOMS: atom_id res chain seq x y z
N MET A 1 2.50 19.48 -29.73
CA MET A 1 3.06 18.70 -28.60
C MET A 1 4.05 19.60 -27.87
N ASN A 2 4.10 19.58 -26.54
CA ASN A 2 5.06 20.33 -25.77
C ASN A 2 6.49 19.84 -26.09
N ALA A 3 7.48 20.73 -26.26
CA ALA A 3 8.85 20.37 -26.64
C ALA A 3 9.50 19.41 -25.62
N ASN A 4 9.22 19.56 -24.33
CA ASN A 4 9.74 18.69 -23.28
C ASN A 4 9.17 17.27 -23.40
N ILE A 5 7.88 17.14 -23.72
CA ILE A 5 7.26 15.81 -23.95
C ILE A 5 7.92 15.13 -25.12
N GLN A 6 8.09 15.85 -26.24
CA GLN A 6 8.71 15.27 -27.45
C GLN A 6 10.15 14.80 -27.15
N GLN A 7 10.92 15.58 -26.41
CA GLN A 7 12.26 15.20 -26.00
C GLN A 7 12.30 13.90 -25.17
N LEU A 8 11.40 13.76 -24.18
CA LEU A 8 11.31 12.54 -23.37
C LEU A 8 10.89 11.33 -24.20
N ILE A 9 9.91 11.50 -25.12
CA ILE A 9 9.48 10.46 -26.05
C ILE A 9 10.65 9.98 -26.92
N ASP A 10 11.42 10.92 -27.51
CA ASP A 10 12.55 10.58 -28.38
C ASP A 10 13.69 9.91 -27.60
N GLN A 11 13.99 10.38 -26.38
CA GLN A 11 14.97 9.77 -25.48
C GLN A 11 14.56 8.34 -25.09
N THR A 12 13.32 8.13 -24.68
CA THR A 12 12.77 6.82 -24.31
C THR A 12 12.83 5.85 -25.49
N ARG A 13 12.40 6.30 -26.67
CA ARG A 13 12.47 5.51 -27.90
C ARG A 13 13.88 5.02 -28.21
N MET A 14 14.86 5.92 -28.18
CA MET A 14 16.27 5.57 -28.45
C MET A 14 16.84 4.64 -27.38
N LYS A 15 16.58 4.91 -26.11
CA LYS A 15 17.11 4.17 -24.97
C LYS A 15 16.66 2.71 -24.96
N PHE A 16 15.38 2.47 -25.20
CA PHE A 16 14.81 1.13 -25.16
C PHE A 16 14.68 0.47 -26.54
N GLY A 17 15.24 1.09 -27.61
CA GLY A 17 15.29 0.48 -28.93
C GLY A 17 13.93 0.29 -29.58
N LEU A 18 13.00 1.25 -29.41
CA LEU A 18 11.61 1.16 -29.84
C LEU A 18 11.37 1.61 -31.30
N ASP A 19 12.34 1.35 -32.21
CA ASP A 19 12.22 1.72 -33.63
C ASP A 19 11.14 0.94 -34.39
N LEU A 20 10.77 -0.24 -33.91
CA LEU A 20 9.68 -1.06 -34.43
C LEU A 20 8.35 -0.81 -33.73
N TYR A 21 8.27 0.25 -32.95
CA TYR A 21 7.07 0.64 -32.20
C TYR A 21 6.58 2.01 -32.64
N HIS A 22 5.30 2.27 -32.37
CA HIS A 22 4.72 3.62 -32.43
C HIS A 22 4.13 3.97 -31.08
N LEU A 23 4.26 5.22 -30.66
CA LEU A 23 3.64 5.72 -29.44
C LEU A 23 2.12 5.77 -29.66
N LYS A 24 1.38 4.94 -28.93
CA LYS A 24 -0.09 4.88 -28.99
C LYS A 24 -0.71 5.98 -28.16
N ARG A 25 -0.27 6.10 -26.91
CA ARG A 25 -0.74 7.11 -25.94
C ARG A 25 0.32 7.48 -24.92
N HIS A 26 0.15 8.64 -24.32
CA HIS A 26 0.90 9.07 -23.15
C HIS A 26 -0.01 9.82 -22.20
N ARG A 27 0.23 9.69 -20.89
CA ARG A 27 -0.55 10.34 -19.84
C ARG A 27 0.39 10.81 -18.72
N PHE A 28 -0.04 11.85 -18.03
CA PHE A 28 0.61 12.25 -16.77
C PHE A 28 -0.18 11.68 -15.60
N HIS A 29 0.53 11.16 -14.63
CA HIS A 29 -0.01 10.79 -13.33
C HIS A 29 0.59 11.70 -12.28
N ARG A 30 -0.19 11.99 -11.25
CA ARG A 30 0.23 12.76 -10.09
C ARG A 30 -0.11 11.95 -8.85
N ASP A 31 0.91 11.63 -8.08
CA ASP A 31 0.80 10.93 -6.82
C ASP A 31 1.43 11.73 -5.69
N VAL A 32 1.18 11.31 -4.46
CA VAL A 32 1.88 11.82 -3.29
C VAL A 32 2.59 10.66 -2.61
N ASN A 33 3.92 10.78 -2.47
CA ASN A 33 4.72 9.75 -1.83
C ASN A 33 4.53 9.73 -0.30
N MET A 34 5.13 8.73 0.37
CA MET A 34 5.06 8.58 1.82
C MET A 34 5.66 9.76 2.61
N PHE A 35 6.49 10.60 2.00
CA PHE A 35 7.04 11.80 2.61
C PHE A 35 6.17 13.05 2.40
N ASN A 36 4.95 12.86 1.87
CA ASN A 36 4.02 13.93 1.52
C ASN A 36 4.53 14.86 0.41
N GLU A 37 5.32 14.31 -0.52
CA GLU A 37 5.84 15.05 -1.66
C GLU A 37 5.07 14.65 -2.92
N THR A 38 4.75 15.64 -3.76
CA THR A 38 4.11 15.41 -5.05
C THR A 38 5.09 14.78 -6.04
N VAL A 39 4.70 13.69 -6.65
CA VAL A 39 5.43 12.99 -7.70
C VAL A 39 4.64 13.02 -8.99
N TYR A 40 5.29 13.42 -10.07
CA TYR A 40 4.72 13.38 -11.42
C TYR A 40 5.39 12.31 -12.25
N THR A 41 4.59 11.47 -12.90
CA THR A 41 5.05 10.41 -13.79
C THR A 41 4.47 10.60 -15.18
N LEU A 42 5.32 10.51 -16.21
CA LEU A 42 4.90 10.40 -17.60
C LEU A 42 4.83 8.92 -17.97
N ASN A 43 3.64 8.39 -18.10
CA ASN A 43 3.36 7.06 -18.63
C ASN A 43 3.31 7.12 -20.18
N MET A 44 3.99 6.18 -20.85
CA MET A 44 4.04 6.06 -22.31
C MET A 44 3.76 4.63 -22.72
N GLU A 45 2.80 4.43 -23.63
CA GLU A 45 2.47 3.12 -24.18
C GLU A 45 2.84 3.06 -25.67
N TRP A 46 3.71 2.10 -26.00
CA TRP A 46 4.28 1.89 -27.31
C TRP A 46 3.83 0.56 -27.90
N PHE A 47 3.05 0.60 -28.95
CA PHE A 47 2.55 -0.59 -29.59
C PHE A 47 3.50 -1.06 -30.69
N PRO A 48 3.72 -2.40 -30.82
CA PRO A 48 4.51 -2.95 -31.91
C PRO A 48 3.87 -2.61 -33.27
N SER A 49 4.68 -2.11 -34.23
CA SER A 49 4.15 -1.62 -35.53
C SER A 49 3.61 -2.73 -36.45
N HIS A 50 3.88 -4.00 -36.14
CA HIS A 50 3.44 -5.16 -36.94
C HIS A 50 2.23 -5.88 -36.35
N GLU A 51 1.82 -5.56 -35.14
CA GLU A 51 0.61 -6.10 -34.53
C GLU A 51 -0.61 -5.33 -35.05
N ALA A 52 -1.66 -6.07 -35.44
CA ALA A 52 -2.94 -5.45 -35.71
C ALA A 52 -3.55 -4.93 -34.39
N GLU A 53 -4.19 -3.76 -34.46
CA GLU A 53 -4.96 -3.28 -33.30
C GLU A 53 -5.98 -4.37 -32.94
N THR A 54 -5.90 -4.86 -31.71
CA THR A 54 -6.92 -5.76 -31.16
C THR A 54 -8.21 -4.97 -31.11
N GLY A 55 -9.31 -5.55 -31.61
CA GLY A 55 -10.62 -4.85 -31.65
C GLY A 55 -11.23 -4.65 -30.26
N ASP A 56 -10.47 -4.93 -29.19
CA ASP A 56 -10.80 -4.67 -27.79
C ASP A 56 -9.87 -3.54 -27.32
N ASP A 57 -10.43 -2.34 -27.20
CA ASP A 57 -9.67 -1.13 -26.81
C ASP A 57 -9.06 -1.20 -25.40
N ASP A 58 -9.49 -2.17 -24.59
CA ASP A 58 -9.07 -2.31 -23.19
C ASP A 58 -7.84 -3.21 -22.98
N LEU A 59 -7.40 -3.95 -24.02
CA LEU A 59 -6.27 -4.85 -23.92
C LEU A 59 -5.07 -4.39 -24.74
N ASN A 60 -3.93 -4.25 -24.10
CA ASN A 60 -2.68 -3.98 -24.80
C ASN A 60 -2.23 -5.22 -25.58
N PRO A 61 -1.81 -5.09 -26.85
CA PRO A 61 -1.23 -6.21 -27.61
C PRO A 61 0.00 -6.80 -26.94
N ASP A 62 0.27 -8.08 -27.22
CA ASP A 62 1.52 -8.74 -26.80
C ASP A 62 2.73 -7.93 -27.24
N GLY A 63 3.71 -7.77 -26.36
CA GLY A 63 4.92 -7.02 -26.64
C GLY A 63 4.78 -5.51 -26.60
N THR A 64 3.63 -4.95 -26.24
CA THR A 64 3.48 -3.52 -25.94
C THR A 64 4.47 -3.12 -24.87
N ALA A 65 5.23 -2.03 -25.08
CA ALA A 65 6.10 -1.47 -24.08
C ALA A 65 5.35 -0.36 -23.30
N VAL A 66 5.22 -0.54 -22.00
CA VAL A 66 4.70 0.48 -21.07
C VAL A 66 5.88 1.02 -20.25
N ILE A 67 6.10 2.32 -20.33
CA ILE A 67 7.29 2.96 -19.74
C ILE A 67 6.86 4.18 -18.92
N ASP A 68 7.29 4.20 -17.67
CA ASP A 68 7.04 5.29 -16.73
C ASP A 68 8.34 6.07 -16.46
N VAL A 69 8.26 7.39 -16.59
CA VAL A 69 9.36 8.31 -16.32
C VAL A 69 8.94 9.28 -15.23
N ASN A 70 9.67 9.29 -14.12
CA ASN A 70 9.49 10.27 -13.05
C ASN A 70 9.98 11.64 -13.52
N LEU A 71 9.11 12.63 -13.53
CA LEU A 71 9.44 13.98 -14.00
C LEU A 71 10.20 14.81 -12.95
N ASN A 72 10.10 14.44 -11.67
CA ASN A 72 10.80 15.13 -10.59
C ASN A 72 12.32 14.83 -10.64
N THR A 73 12.67 13.59 -11.02
CA THR A 73 14.06 13.10 -11.05
C THR A 73 14.61 12.94 -12.46
N GLY A 74 13.75 12.76 -13.46
CA GLY A 74 14.13 12.41 -14.84
C GLY A 74 14.50 10.94 -15.03
N HIS A 75 14.36 10.09 -14.01
CA HIS A 75 14.67 8.66 -14.07
C HIS A 75 13.50 7.83 -14.55
N VAL A 76 13.79 6.70 -15.19
CA VAL A 76 12.79 5.68 -15.51
C VAL A 76 12.46 4.90 -14.24
N GLU A 77 11.17 4.76 -13.93
CA GLU A 77 10.66 4.00 -12.79
C GLU A 77 10.13 2.63 -13.18
N SER A 78 9.63 2.51 -14.42
CA SER A 78 9.04 1.26 -14.90
C SER A 78 9.31 1.06 -16.38
N VAL A 79 9.58 -0.18 -16.77
CA VAL A 79 9.61 -0.68 -18.14
C VAL A 79 8.97 -2.06 -18.15
N ILE A 80 7.83 -2.20 -18.81
CA ILE A 80 7.09 -3.46 -18.87
C ILE A 80 6.81 -3.78 -20.33
N PHE A 81 7.28 -4.94 -20.78
CA PHE A 81 6.88 -5.50 -22.05
C PHE A 81 5.77 -6.54 -21.83
N VAL A 82 4.58 -6.28 -22.36
CA VAL A 82 3.38 -7.10 -22.13
C VAL A 82 3.62 -8.55 -22.58
N MET A 83 3.25 -9.51 -21.71
CA MET A 83 3.45 -10.95 -21.89
C MET A 83 4.93 -11.36 -22.02
N ASP A 84 5.84 -10.60 -21.41
CA ASP A 84 7.29 -10.83 -21.44
C ASP A 84 7.88 -10.94 -22.84
N LYS A 85 7.25 -10.27 -23.81
CA LYS A 85 7.67 -10.26 -25.21
C LYS A 85 8.20 -8.89 -25.59
N THR A 86 9.39 -8.85 -26.20
CA THR A 86 9.94 -7.61 -26.75
C THR A 86 10.32 -7.75 -28.22
N TYR A 87 10.07 -6.70 -29.01
CA TYR A 87 10.52 -6.54 -30.39
C TYR A 87 11.53 -5.39 -30.50
N ALA A 88 12.06 -4.94 -29.37
CA ALA A 88 13.05 -3.85 -29.30
C ALA A 88 14.31 -4.23 -30.06
N LYS A 89 14.89 -3.26 -30.79
CA LYS A 89 16.17 -3.42 -31.46
C LYS A 89 17.18 -2.43 -30.88
N ASN A 90 18.35 -2.95 -30.52
CA ASN A 90 19.42 -2.14 -29.89
C ASN A 90 18.98 -1.49 -28.56
N GLY A 91 18.00 -2.10 -27.88
CA GLY A 91 17.59 -1.70 -26.52
C GLY A 91 18.55 -2.23 -25.45
N VAL A 92 18.08 -2.20 -24.22
CA VAL A 92 18.84 -2.67 -23.05
C VAL A 92 19.01 -4.19 -23.13
N THR A 93 20.28 -4.65 -23.09
CA THR A 93 20.61 -6.07 -23.17
C THR A 93 21.72 -6.41 -22.18
N PHE A 94 21.53 -7.43 -21.38
CA PHE A 94 22.46 -7.92 -20.39
C PHE A 94 23.29 -9.10 -20.94
N LYS A 95 24.49 -9.29 -20.41
CA LYS A 95 25.40 -10.39 -20.78
C LYS A 95 25.80 -11.14 -19.53
N SER A 96 26.20 -12.40 -19.68
CA SER A 96 26.78 -13.16 -18.57
C SER A 96 28.14 -12.56 -18.12
N PRO A 97 28.41 -12.39 -16.81
CA PRO A 97 27.51 -12.65 -15.68
C PRO A 97 26.40 -11.59 -15.58
N TYR A 98 25.15 -12.05 -15.64
CA TYR A 98 23.99 -11.16 -15.74
C TYR A 98 23.86 -10.20 -14.55
N SER A 99 24.03 -10.70 -13.33
CA SER A 99 23.88 -9.89 -12.11
C SER A 99 24.79 -8.66 -12.10
N ALA A 100 26.04 -8.79 -12.51
CA ALA A 100 26.98 -7.67 -12.58
C ALA A 100 26.54 -6.59 -13.59
N HIS A 101 26.04 -7.00 -14.77
CA HIS A 101 25.58 -6.06 -15.79
C HIS A 101 24.25 -5.40 -15.42
N VAL A 102 23.34 -6.15 -14.79
CA VAL A 102 22.08 -5.60 -14.28
C VAL A 102 22.36 -4.57 -13.19
N ILE A 103 23.20 -4.87 -12.21
CA ILE A 103 23.60 -3.93 -11.16
C ILE A 103 24.20 -2.65 -11.77
N GLN A 104 25.17 -2.78 -12.68
CA GLN A 104 25.78 -1.62 -13.34
C GLN A 104 24.73 -0.77 -14.09
N TRP A 105 23.76 -1.41 -14.75
CA TRP A 105 22.70 -0.71 -15.46
C TRP A 105 21.76 0.01 -14.49
N ILE A 106 21.37 -0.63 -13.37
CA ILE A 106 20.55 0.01 -12.32
C ILE A 106 21.27 1.26 -11.80
N GLU A 107 22.56 1.16 -11.46
CA GLU A 107 23.35 2.29 -10.97
C GLU A 107 23.39 3.46 -11.97
N GLN A 108 23.56 3.15 -13.25
CA GLN A 108 23.56 4.17 -14.32
C GLN A 108 22.18 4.80 -14.52
N GLU A 109 21.13 3.99 -14.41
CA GLU A 109 19.75 4.43 -14.65
C GLU A 109 19.19 5.26 -13.51
N THR A 110 19.47 4.86 -12.27
CA THR A 110 18.82 5.41 -11.08
C THR A 110 19.73 6.32 -10.26
N GLY A 111 21.04 6.25 -10.46
CA GLY A 111 22.03 6.91 -9.59
C GLY A 111 22.18 6.27 -8.21
N LEU A 112 21.48 5.17 -7.93
CA LEU A 112 21.64 4.39 -6.71
C LEU A 112 22.95 3.58 -6.79
N ILE A 113 23.54 3.24 -5.63
CA ILE A 113 24.80 2.50 -5.53
C ILE A 113 24.54 1.16 -4.86
N TYR A 114 24.94 0.07 -5.53
CA TYR A 114 24.84 -1.28 -4.99
C TYR A 114 25.70 -1.45 -3.73
N GLY A 115 25.17 -2.15 -2.73
CA GLY A 115 25.81 -2.30 -1.42
C GLY A 115 25.72 -1.08 -0.51
N GLU A 116 25.17 0.03 -1.01
CA GLU A 116 24.95 1.25 -0.25
C GLU A 116 23.46 1.61 -0.13
N HIS A 117 22.75 1.62 -1.26
CA HIS A 117 21.34 1.97 -1.33
C HIS A 117 20.46 0.74 -1.54
N PHE A 118 20.93 -0.23 -2.30
CA PHE A 118 20.20 -1.45 -2.59
C PHE A 118 21.11 -2.69 -2.54
N HIS A 119 20.51 -3.83 -2.17
CA HIS A 119 21.21 -5.11 -1.99
C HIS A 119 20.42 -6.21 -2.67
N MET A 120 21.11 -7.25 -3.15
CA MET A 120 20.44 -8.43 -3.70
C MET A 120 19.56 -9.08 -2.64
N HIS A 121 18.28 -9.26 -2.96
CA HIS A 121 17.34 -9.99 -2.15
C HIS A 121 17.16 -11.41 -2.68
N GLN A 122 16.93 -11.54 -3.99
CA GLN A 122 16.68 -12.81 -4.66
C GLN A 122 17.28 -12.81 -6.06
N GLU A 123 17.82 -13.96 -6.46
CA GLU A 123 18.34 -14.23 -7.80
C GLU A 123 17.71 -15.51 -8.34
N GLU A 124 16.97 -15.37 -9.44
CA GLU A 124 16.41 -16.48 -10.19
C GLU A 124 16.84 -16.42 -11.65
N LYS A 125 16.57 -17.48 -12.40
CA LYS A 125 16.92 -17.53 -13.82
C LYS A 125 16.09 -16.48 -14.61
N GLY A 126 16.75 -15.44 -15.08
CA GLY A 126 16.11 -14.38 -15.85
C GLY A 126 15.50 -13.26 -14.99
N GLU A 127 15.74 -13.27 -13.67
CA GLU A 127 15.16 -12.31 -12.74
C GLU A 127 16.09 -12.00 -11.57
N LEU A 128 16.18 -10.73 -11.21
CA LEU A 128 16.84 -10.25 -10.00
C LEU A 128 15.94 -9.30 -9.24
N LEU A 129 15.90 -9.51 -7.93
CA LEU A 129 15.16 -8.69 -6.99
C LEU A 129 16.14 -8.05 -6.00
N PHE A 130 15.99 -6.74 -5.80
CA PHE A 130 16.81 -5.97 -4.86
C PHE A 130 15.91 -5.22 -3.89
N GLU A 131 16.40 -5.02 -2.67
CA GLU A 131 15.75 -4.26 -1.62
C GLU A 131 16.72 -3.28 -0.95
N GLU A 132 16.16 -2.22 -0.39
CA GLU A 132 16.91 -1.31 0.44
C GLU A 132 17.25 -1.96 1.77
N LYS A 133 18.54 -1.90 2.16
CA LYS A 133 19.01 -2.32 3.49
C LYS A 133 20.00 -1.30 4.01
N VAL A 134 20.05 -1.17 5.31
CA VAL A 134 21.06 -0.35 5.99
C VAL A 134 21.75 -1.20 7.04
N ASN A 135 23.09 -1.37 6.91
CA ASN A 135 23.88 -2.22 7.79
C ASN A 135 23.31 -3.65 7.91
N ASP A 136 22.90 -4.24 6.79
CA ASP A 136 22.26 -5.57 6.69
C ASP A 136 20.89 -5.69 7.39
N VAL A 137 20.36 -4.61 7.93
CA VAL A 137 19.01 -4.55 8.50
C VAL A 137 18.03 -4.05 7.45
N THR A 138 16.90 -4.73 7.31
CA THR A 138 15.80 -4.31 6.43
C THR A 138 15.19 -2.99 6.91
N VAL A 139 14.57 -2.27 5.98
CA VAL A 139 13.88 -1.00 6.27
C VAL A 139 12.41 -1.10 5.86
N THR A 140 11.55 -0.31 6.46
CA THR A 140 10.14 -0.21 6.06
C THR A 140 9.62 1.22 6.25
N PRO A 141 8.91 1.77 5.25
CA PRO A 141 8.82 1.30 3.85
C PRO A 141 10.18 1.29 3.16
N SER A 142 10.42 0.30 2.29
CA SER A 142 11.69 0.15 1.60
C SER A 142 11.57 0.42 0.11
N GLY A 143 12.66 0.85 -0.50
CA GLY A 143 12.83 0.79 -1.94
C GLY A 143 13.00 -0.65 -2.40
N ARG A 144 12.41 -0.98 -3.56
CA ARG A 144 12.49 -2.30 -4.20
C ARG A 144 12.76 -2.13 -5.69
N ILE A 145 13.69 -2.94 -6.22
CA ILE A 145 13.99 -2.98 -7.65
C ILE A 145 13.83 -4.40 -8.14
N GLU A 146 13.09 -4.57 -9.23
CA GLU A 146 12.91 -5.85 -9.89
C GLU A 146 13.32 -5.71 -11.35
N VAL A 147 14.14 -6.65 -11.86
CA VAL A 147 14.62 -6.67 -13.24
C VAL A 147 14.48 -8.06 -13.81
N LYS A 148 13.78 -8.18 -14.97
CA LYS A 148 13.71 -9.43 -15.72
C LYS A 148 14.23 -9.25 -17.14
N TRP A 149 14.79 -10.33 -17.68
CA TRP A 149 15.28 -10.38 -19.05
C TRP A 149 14.95 -11.73 -19.69
N ASP A 150 14.82 -11.72 -21.01
CA ASP A 150 14.52 -12.90 -21.82
C ASP A 150 15.76 -13.82 -22.00
N GLU A 151 15.59 -14.93 -22.75
CA GLU A 151 16.64 -15.90 -23.04
C GLU A 151 17.83 -15.32 -23.84
N HIS A 152 17.65 -14.15 -24.49
CA HIS A 152 18.68 -13.42 -25.22
C HIS A 152 19.32 -12.31 -24.39
N GLY A 153 18.89 -12.14 -23.13
CA GLY A 153 19.36 -11.11 -22.21
C GLY A 153 18.71 -9.74 -22.44
N GLN A 154 17.66 -9.65 -23.27
CA GLN A 154 16.95 -8.39 -23.50
C GLN A 154 16.05 -8.05 -22.32
N LEU A 155 16.09 -6.80 -21.87
CA LEU A 155 15.22 -6.30 -20.81
C LEU A 155 13.74 -6.49 -21.21
N ILE A 156 12.95 -7.15 -20.35
CA ILE A 156 11.50 -7.31 -20.50
C ILE A 156 10.71 -6.68 -19.36
N TYR A 157 11.35 -6.52 -18.20
CA TYR A 157 10.70 -5.92 -17.05
C TYR A 157 11.73 -5.20 -16.17
N PHE A 158 11.38 -4.01 -15.74
CA PHE A 158 12.08 -3.23 -14.74
C PHE A 158 11.07 -2.42 -13.95
N THR A 159 11.17 -2.45 -12.64
CA THR A 159 10.42 -1.55 -11.76
C THR A 159 11.29 -1.08 -10.61
N LEU A 160 11.11 0.19 -10.27
CA LEU A 160 11.70 0.83 -9.12
C LEU A 160 10.55 1.37 -8.26
N HIS A 161 10.25 0.68 -7.17
CA HIS A 161 9.19 1.04 -6.25
C HIS A 161 9.74 1.63 -4.97
N GLY A 162 8.98 2.53 -4.36
CA GLY A 162 9.29 3.13 -3.08
C GLY A 162 10.44 4.14 -3.15
N SER A 163 11.06 4.40 -2.02
CA SER A 163 12.13 5.41 -1.88
C SER A 163 13.36 4.78 -1.24
N PHE A 164 14.53 5.11 -1.75
CA PHE A 164 15.84 4.67 -1.24
C PHE A 164 16.47 5.79 -0.39
N MET A 165 15.75 6.22 0.64
CA MET A 165 16.13 7.37 1.47
C MET A 165 16.55 7.01 2.88
N ALA A 166 16.45 5.73 3.29
CA ALA A 166 16.65 5.33 4.68
C ALA A 166 18.02 5.74 5.22
N LYS A 167 19.08 5.56 4.45
CA LYS A 167 20.45 5.94 4.88
C LYS A 167 20.61 7.43 5.21
N LYS A 168 19.90 8.32 4.51
CA LYS A 168 19.95 9.78 4.74
C LYS A 168 19.14 10.21 5.96
N LEU A 169 18.10 9.44 6.28
CA LEU A 169 17.13 9.73 7.35
C LEU A 169 17.31 8.82 8.56
N LEU A 170 18.44 8.08 8.62
CA LEU A 170 18.68 7.07 9.63
C LEU A 170 19.16 7.69 10.94
N ARG A 171 18.65 7.17 12.05
CA ARG A 171 19.26 7.28 13.36
C ARG A 171 19.95 5.96 13.71
N ALA A 172 21.28 5.98 13.77
CA ALA A 172 22.06 4.80 14.11
C ALA A 172 21.91 4.46 15.58
N GLU A 173 21.54 3.20 15.89
CA GLU A 173 21.36 2.67 17.24
C GLU A 173 21.86 1.22 17.30
N GLU A 174 22.24 0.76 18.50
CA GLU A 174 22.51 -0.65 18.76
C GLU A 174 21.20 -1.34 19.16
N TYR A 175 20.91 -2.52 18.57
CA TYR A 175 19.70 -3.27 18.88
C TYR A 175 19.75 -3.91 20.26
N VAL A 176 18.76 -3.63 21.11
CA VAL A 176 18.75 -4.06 22.52
C VAL A 176 17.45 -4.77 22.94
N LEU A 177 16.48 -4.94 22.05
CA LEU A 177 15.21 -5.61 22.38
C LEU A 177 15.37 -7.12 22.45
N SER A 178 14.52 -7.72 23.27
CA SER A 178 14.27 -9.17 23.34
C SER A 178 12.81 -9.41 23.70
N ILE A 179 12.27 -10.60 23.39
CA ILE A 179 10.88 -10.96 23.71
C ILE A 179 10.59 -10.81 25.21
N ASP A 180 11.51 -11.22 26.08
CA ASP A 180 11.33 -11.09 27.53
C ASP A 180 11.12 -9.65 28.01
N LYS A 181 11.74 -8.68 27.31
CA LYS A 181 11.58 -7.25 27.66
C LYS A 181 10.22 -6.67 27.24
N ILE A 182 9.57 -7.28 26.28
CA ILE A 182 8.31 -6.81 25.69
C ILE A 182 7.16 -7.78 25.92
N GLU A 183 7.29 -8.77 26.79
CA GLU A 183 6.33 -9.84 27.02
C GLU A 183 4.90 -9.32 27.26
N ASN A 184 4.75 -8.31 28.14
CA ASN A 184 3.44 -7.70 28.42
C ASN A 184 2.82 -7.04 27.17
N LEU A 185 3.64 -6.46 26.30
CA LEU A 185 3.18 -5.88 25.05
C LEU A 185 2.78 -6.99 24.08
N ALA A 186 3.57 -8.03 23.96
CA ALA A 186 3.30 -9.18 23.11
C ALA A 186 1.98 -9.88 23.50
N GLU A 187 1.71 -10.04 24.81
CA GLU A 187 0.43 -10.56 25.30
C GLU A 187 -0.74 -9.67 24.85
N GLN A 188 -0.59 -8.35 24.89
CA GLN A 188 -1.62 -7.41 24.47
C GLN A 188 -1.84 -7.41 22.94
N GLN A 189 -0.84 -7.81 22.15
CA GLN A 189 -0.96 -7.89 20.69
C GLN A 189 -1.62 -9.19 20.22
N VAL A 190 -1.74 -10.20 21.05
CA VAL A 190 -2.54 -11.39 20.71
C VAL A 190 -4.00 -11.04 20.82
N GLN A 191 -4.64 -10.84 19.67
CA GLN A 191 -6.03 -10.39 19.57
C GLN A 191 -6.93 -11.49 19.01
N ARG A 192 -8.23 -11.39 19.29
CA ARG A 192 -9.23 -12.25 18.67
C ARG A 192 -9.67 -11.67 17.34
N PHE A 193 -9.63 -12.49 16.31
CA PHE A 193 -10.16 -12.18 14.98
C PHE A 193 -11.23 -13.18 14.60
N ASP A 194 -12.30 -12.69 13.97
CA ASP A 194 -13.31 -13.52 13.37
C ASP A 194 -13.03 -13.56 11.85
N TRP A 195 -12.48 -14.69 11.41
CA TRP A 195 -12.03 -14.89 10.04
C TRP A 195 -13.10 -15.60 9.21
N PRO A 196 -13.50 -15.06 8.04
CA PRO A 196 -14.42 -15.73 7.15
C PRO A 196 -13.73 -16.88 6.44
N SER A 197 -14.17 -18.12 6.67
CA SER A 197 -13.74 -19.29 5.91
C SER A 197 -14.66 -19.45 4.69
N PHE A 198 -14.13 -19.21 3.52
CA PHE A 198 -14.85 -19.37 2.24
C PHE A 198 -15.21 -20.81 1.96
N GLU A 199 -14.29 -21.76 2.26
CA GLU A 199 -14.50 -23.19 2.03
C GLU A 199 -15.61 -23.77 2.92
N GLN A 200 -15.67 -23.32 4.18
CA GLN A 200 -16.62 -23.83 5.16
C GLN A 200 -17.89 -22.98 5.27
N ASN A 201 -17.96 -21.86 4.54
CA ASN A 201 -19.05 -20.89 4.58
C ASN A 201 -19.45 -20.49 6.02
N ARG A 202 -18.45 -20.28 6.88
CA ARG A 202 -18.63 -19.91 8.29
C ARG A 202 -17.55 -18.94 8.75
N ILE A 203 -17.87 -18.24 9.85
CA ILE A 203 -16.89 -17.44 10.57
C ILE A 203 -16.14 -18.34 11.55
N ARG A 204 -14.81 -18.27 11.53
CA ARG A 204 -13.93 -18.94 12.47
C ARG A 204 -13.32 -17.90 13.40
N SER A 205 -13.55 -18.03 14.71
CA SER A 205 -12.91 -17.18 15.70
C SER A 205 -11.53 -17.74 16.02
N ILE A 206 -10.51 -16.91 15.88
CA ILE A 206 -9.11 -17.26 16.09
C ILE A 206 -8.43 -16.21 16.96
N TYR A 207 -7.37 -16.62 17.66
CA TYR A 207 -6.41 -15.70 18.24
C TYR A 207 -5.15 -15.68 17.37
N ALA A 208 -4.70 -14.50 17.03
CA ALA A 208 -3.45 -14.27 16.31
C ALA A 208 -2.74 -13.03 16.87
N LEU A 209 -1.45 -12.93 16.62
CA LEU A 209 -0.68 -11.73 16.95
C LEU A 209 -0.99 -10.65 15.92
N GLU A 210 -1.38 -9.47 16.38
CA GLU A 210 -1.38 -8.25 15.57
C GLU A 210 0.05 -7.77 15.42
N GLU A 211 0.62 -7.87 14.23
CA GLU A 211 2.00 -7.44 13.96
C GLU A 211 2.20 -5.96 14.31
N ILE A 212 3.35 -5.65 14.93
CA ILE A 212 3.67 -4.29 15.35
C ILE A 212 5.18 -4.08 15.38
N TYR A 213 5.60 -2.83 15.17
CA TYR A 213 6.98 -2.41 15.38
C TYR A 213 7.17 -1.82 16.77
N VAL A 214 8.04 -2.41 17.56
CA VAL A 214 8.39 -1.93 18.90
C VAL A 214 9.67 -1.11 18.81
N LYS A 215 9.62 0.16 19.22
CA LYS A 215 10.83 1.02 19.23
C LYS A 215 11.92 0.39 20.08
N ASN A 216 13.17 0.49 19.64
CA ASN A 216 14.31 -0.18 20.25
C ASN A 216 14.51 0.14 21.74
N ASP A 217 14.08 1.33 22.18
CA ASP A 217 14.11 1.73 23.61
C ASP A 217 12.94 1.15 24.44
N GLY A 218 12.02 0.41 23.82
CA GLY A 218 10.84 -0.16 24.46
C GLY A 218 9.77 0.85 24.90
N THR A 219 9.91 2.13 24.55
CA THR A 219 9.00 3.20 25.04
C THR A 219 7.74 3.37 24.22
N GLY A 220 7.65 2.76 23.02
CA GLY A 220 6.50 2.94 22.15
C GLY A 220 6.49 1.98 20.98
N THR A 221 5.42 2.07 20.21
CA THR A 221 5.17 1.23 19.05
C THR A 221 4.88 2.07 17.83
N ILE A 222 5.10 1.49 16.66
CA ILE A 222 4.66 2.01 15.36
C ILE A 222 3.79 0.91 14.74
N PRO A 223 2.61 1.23 14.18
CA PRO A 223 1.74 0.26 13.52
C PRO A 223 2.47 -0.48 12.40
N PHE A 224 2.12 -1.75 12.17
CA PHE A 224 2.74 -2.56 11.12
C PHE A 224 2.44 -2.03 9.71
N GLU A 225 1.18 -1.67 9.46
CA GLU A 225 0.80 -1.03 8.21
C GLU A 225 1.24 0.43 8.23
N ILE A 226 2.34 0.73 7.54
CA ILE A 226 2.82 2.10 7.35
C ILE A 226 2.51 2.49 5.92
N GLY A 227 1.30 2.96 5.72
CA GLY A 227 0.88 3.58 4.48
C GLY A 227 0.76 5.10 4.62
N ARG A 228 0.56 5.80 3.51
CA ARG A 228 0.27 7.23 3.51
C ARG A 228 -1.02 7.54 4.31
N GLU A 229 -2.00 6.65 4.27
CA GLU A 229 -3.25 6.77 5.04
C GLU A 229 -3.02 6.85 6.55
N GLU A 230 -1.96 6.20 7.07
CA GLU A 230 -1.60 6.19 8.48
C GLU A 230 -0.67 7.34 8.86
N THR A 231 0.26 7.73 7.97
CA THR A 231 1.31 8.73 8.27
C THR A 231 0.82 10.17 8.08
N HIS A 232 -0.08 10.41 7.12
CA HIS A 232 -0.58 11.76 6.78
C HIS A 232 -2.06 11.94 7.07
N CYS A 233 -2.61 11.14 8.00
CA CYS A 233 -3.99 11.27 8.45
C CYS A 233 -4.11 12.18 9.68
N ILE A 234 -5.31 12.73 9.85
CA ILE A 234 -5.69 13.42 11.09
C ILE A 234 -6.45 12.44 11.98
N HIS A 235 -5.91 12.16 13.17
CA HIS A 235 -6.58 11.37 14.18
C HIS A 235 -7.68 12.18 14.86
N MET A 236 -8.93 11.73 14.71
CA MET A 236 -10.12 12.42 15.22
C MET A 236 -10.61 11.81 16.55
N ASN A 237 -10.71 10.48 16.62
CA ASN A 237 -11.25 9.71 17.75
C ASN A 237 -12.57 10.26 18.29
N GLN A 238 -13.46 10.70 17.40
CA GLN A 238 -14.71 11.36 17.73
C GLN A 238 -15.89 10.40 17.61
N VAL A 239 -16.65 10.22 18.71
CA VAL A 239 -17.92 9.49 18.69
C VAL A 239 -18.93 10.25 17.83
N MET A 240 -19.60 9.52 16.94
CA MET A 240 -20.58 10.08 16.01
C MET A 240 -21.99 9.92 16.55
N GLU A 241 -22.65 11.06 16.85
CA GLU A 241 -24.00 11.11 17.39
C GLU A 241 -24.90 11.97 16.49
N TRP A 242 -26.19 11.57 16.39
CA TRP A 242 -27.24 12.32 15.71
C TRP A 242 -28.57 12.13 16.45
N ASN A 243 -29.41 13.16 16.41
CA ASN A 243 -30.69 13.16 17.18
C ASN A 243 -31.85 12.47 16.44
N GLU A 244 -31.87 12.61 15.10
CA GLU A 244 -32.95 12.07 14.29
C GLU A 244 -32.40 11.32 13.07
N PRO A 245 -33.01 10.16 12.75
CA PRO A 245 -32.70 9.47 11.50
C PRO A 245 -33.17 10.30 10.32
N LEU A 246 -32.37 10.28 9.23
CA LEU A 246 -32.77 10.90 7.98
C LEU A 246 -33.54 9.89 7.12
N ASN A 247 -34.77 10.22 6.74
CA ASN A 247 -35.63 9.36 5.91
C ASN A 247 -35.23 9.34 4.41
N LYS A 248 -34.06 9.81 4.06
CA LYS A 248 -33.52 9.78 2.70
C LYS A 248 -32.45 8.70 2.60
N ALA A 249 -32.63 7.74 1.70
CA ALA A 249 -31.63 6.72 1.45
C ALA A 249 -30.32 7.38 0.94
N PHE A 250 -29.17 6.83 1.35
CA PHE A 250 -27.88 7.25 0.81
C PHE A 250 -27.72 6.71 -0.62
N GLU A 251 -27.43 7.60 -1.55
CA GLU A 251 -27.18 7.26 -2.96
C GLU A 251 -25.69 7.30 -3.22
N LYS A 252 -25.11 6.14 -3.59
CA LYS A 252 -23.69 6.06 -3.98
C LYS A 252 -23.49 6.74 -5.33
N LYS A 253 -22.46 7.57 -5.40
CA LYS A 253 -21.91 8.10 -6.67
C LYS A 253 -20.65 7.33 -7.02
N GLU A 254 -20.32 7.29 -8.31
CA GLU A 254 -19.05 6.72 -8.77
C GLU A 254 -17.86 7.52 -8.26
N ILE A 255 -16.79 6.82 -7.91
CA ILE A 255 -15.52 7.44 -7.53
C ILE A 255 -14.65 7.44 -8.78
N ASP A 256 -14.24 8.63 -9.20
CA ASP A 256 -13.28 8.79 -10.29
C ASP A 256 -11.93 9.20 -9.69
N ILE A 257 -10.98 8.29 -9.73
CA ILE A 257 -9.60 8.53 -9.27
C ILE A 257 -8.69 9.03 -10.41
N ASN A 258 -9.22 9.13 -11.64
CA ASN A 258 -8.45 9.64 -12.76
C ASN A 258 -8.44 11.18 -12.72
N GLU A 259 -7.26 11.72 -12.77
CA GLU A 259 -7.05 13.16 -12.86
C GLU A 259 -6.55 13.52 -14.27
N ASP A 260 -7.14 14.56 -14.86
CA ASP A 260 -6.64 15.14 -16.10
C ASP A 260 -5.49 16.11 -15.81
N ILE A 261 -4.28 15.56 -15.70
CA ILE A 261 -3.07 16.33 -15.42
C ILE A 261 -2.55 16.97 -16.71
N THR A 262 -2.40 18.29 -16.68
CA THR A 262 -1.84 19.03 -17.80
C THR A 262 -0.32 18.95 -17.83
N ALA A 263 0.29 19.07 -19.02
CA ALA A 263 1.74 19.15 -19.17
C ALA A 263 2.35 20.35 -18.38
N GLU A 264 1.62 21.45 -18.26
CA GLU A 264 2.07 22.63 -17.50
C GLU A 264 2.21 22.31 -16.01
N GLN A 265 1.20 21.68 -15.42
CA GLN A 265 1.22 21.24 -14.02
C GLN A 265 2.36 20.24 -13.77
N ALA A 266 2.47 19.23 -14.65
CA ALA A 266 3.47 18.17 -14.50
C ALA A 266 4.92 18.72 -14.59
N PHE A 267 5.24 19.58 -15.56
CA PHE A 267 6.59 20.12 -15.71
C PHE A 267 6.90 21.29 -14.75
N SER A 268 5.89 21.96 -14.22
CA SER A 268 6.09 22.95 -13.14
C SER A 268 6.19 22.30 -11.76
N LEU A 269 5.93 20.99 -11.66
CA LEU A 269 5.87 20.23 -10.41
C LEU A 269 4.90 20.88 -9.40
N GLU A 270 3.71 21.26 -9.89
CA GLU A 270 2.68 21.89 -9.06
C GLU A 270 2.32 20.99 -7.87
N PRO A 271 2.32 21.48 -6.62
CA PRO A 271 1.97 20.63 -5.48
C PRO A 271 0.57 20.02 -5.60
N SER A 272 0.43 18.72 -5.34
CA SER A 272 -0.89 18.08 -5.28
C SER A 272 -1.72 18.71 -4.16
N PRO A 273 -3.02 18.96 -4.38
CA PRO A 273 -3.94 19.35 -3.31
C PRO A 273 -3.93 18.39 -2.11
N ASP A 274 -3.59 17.11 -2.36
CA ASP A 274 -3.54 16.08 -1.35
C ASP A 274 -2.34 16.19 -0.39
N THR A 275 -1.35 17.04 -0.72
CA THR A 275 -0.23 17.34 0.19
C THR A 275 -0.60 18.37 1.25
N PHE A 276 -1.71 19.09 1.08
CA PHE A 276 -2.12 20.12 2.03
C PHE A 276 -2.85 19.52 3.24
N PRO A 277 -2.61 20.04 4.45
CA PRO A 277 -3.29 19.55 5.64
C PRO A 277 -4.79 19.88 5.58
N ILE A 278 -5.63 19.00 6.14
CA ILE A 278 -7.07 19.24 6.29
C ILE A 278 -7.27 20.30 7.38
N SER A 279 -7.76 21.48 7.03
CA SER A 279 -8.00 22.59 7.96
C SER A 279 -9.09 22.27 9.00
N LYS A 280 -9.20 23.09 10.05
CA LYS A 280 -10.24 22.90 11.08
C LYS A 280 -11.65 23.08 10.51
N GLU A 281 -11.82 23.96 9.56
CA GLU A 281 -13.07 24.21 8.85
C GLU A 281 -13.48 23.00 8.01
N GLU A 282 -12.53 22.41 7.29
CA GLU A 282 -12.73 21.20 6.51
C GLU A 282 -13.01 19.98 7.41
N GLN A 283 -12.30 19.83 8.53
CA GLN A 283 -12.58 18.78 9.53
C GLN A 283 -14.04 18.87 10.03
N ALA A 284 -14.51 20.09 10.34
CA ALA A 284 -15.90 20.30 10.78
C ALA A 284 -16.90 19.94 9.67
N ALA A 285 -16.60 20.26 8.41
CA ALA A 285 -17.43 19.89 7.26
C ALA A 285 -17.45 18.37 7.06
N CYS A 286 -16.31 17.67 7.16
CA CYS A 286 -16.22 16.23 7.09
C CYS A 286 -17.01 15.53 8.21
N ILE A 287 -16.89 16.01 9.46
CA ILE A 287 -17.69 15.50 10.59
C ILE A 287 -19.20 15.59 10.29
N LYS A 288 -19.64 16.73 9.72
CA LYS A 288 -21.04 16.91 9.32
C LYS A 288 -21.44 15.94 8.20
N ALA A 289 -20.61 15.74 7.18
CA ALA A 289 -20.84 14.81 6.08
C ALA A 289 -20.97 13.36 6.59
N VAL A 290 -20.03 12.92 7.43
CA VAL A 290 -20.04 11.57 8.04
C VAL A 290 -21.29 11.38 8.91
N ARG A 291 -21.64 12.37 9.73
CA ARG A 291 -22.87 12.32 10.55
C ARG A 291 -24.12 12.18 9.69
N THR A 292 -24.21 12.95 8.60
CA THR A 292 -25.33 12.88 7.65
C THR A 292 -25.42 11.51 7.00
N PHE A 293 -24.28 10.97 6.53
CA PHE A 293 -24.19 9.63 5.98
C PHE A 293 -24.67 8.55 6.97
N LEU A 294 -24.16 8.58 8.20
CA LEU A 294 -24.55 7.61 9.24
C LEU A 294 -26.04 7.72 9.59
N ALA A 295 -26.59 8.93 9.71
CA ALA A 295 -28.01 9.14 9.97
C ALA A 295 -28.93 8.60 8.85
N GLN A 296 -28.44 8.57 7.61
CA GLN A 296 -29.14 7.99 6.46
C GLN A 296 -29.03 6.46 6.41
N LYS A 297 -27.82 5.94 6.55
CA LYS A 297 -27.50 4.53 6.29
C LYS A 297 -27.64 3.65 7.55
N TYR A 298 -27.19 4.15 8.69
CA TYR A 298 -27.14 3.46 9.99
C TYR A 298 -27.98 4.18 11.03
N SER A 299 -29.20 4.53 10.67
CA SER A 299 -30.09 5.45 11.40
C SER A 299 -30.31 5.09 12.88
N ARG A 300 -30.16 3.80 13.26
CA ARG A 300 -30.35 3.29 14.63
C ARG A 300 -29.05 3.17 15.44
N ASP A 301 -27.89 3.50 14.85
CA ASP A 301 -26.57 3.23 15.43
C ASP A 301 -25.88 4.49 15.95
N THR A 302 -26.69 5.51 16.35
CA THR A 302 -26.14 6.74 16.97
C THR A 302 -25.30 6.39 18.20
N GLY A 303 -24.10 6.96 18.30
CA GLY A 303 -23.15 6.71 19.39
C GLY A 303 -22.30 5.43 19.24
N LYS A 304 -22.61 4.56 18.29
CA LYS A 304 -21.84 3.32 18.07
C LYS A 304 -20.58 3.52 17.24
N TRP A 305 -20.57 4.53 16.38
CA TRP A 305 -19.48 4.76 15.45
C TRP A 305 -18.50 5.83 15.96
N VAL A 306 -17.22 5.58 15.80
CA VAL A 306 -16.13 6.52 16.10
C VAL A 306 -15.43 6.86 14.80
N LEU A 307 -15.42 8.14 14.44
CA LEU A 307 -14.57 8.65 13.36
C LEU A 307 -13.12 8.62 13.85
N LYS A 308 -12.32 7.74 13.25
CA LYS A 308 -10.92 7.51 13.64
C LYS A 308 -9.97 8.46 12.96
N THR A 309 -10.01 8.51 11.63
CA THR A 309 -9.07 9.31 10.85
C THR A 309 -9.77 10.02 9.69
N LEU A 310 -9.13 11.10 9.24
CA LEU A 310 -9.39 11.77 7.96
C LEU A 310 -8.09 11.84 7.18
N HIS A 311 -8.12 11.48 5.91
CA HIS A 311 -6.99 11.47 4.99
C HIS A 311 -7.39 12.03 3.62
N ARG A 312 -6.52 12.85 2.97
CA ARG A 312 -6.75 13.30 1.58
C ARG A 312 -6.17 12.32 0.60
N ASP A 313 -6.94 11.97 -0.41
CA ASP A 313 -6.49 11.11 -1.48
C ASP A 313 -7.30 11.31 -2.76
N HIS A 314 -6.62 11.55 -3.90
CA HIS A 314 -7.23 11.69 -5.24
C HIS A 314 -8.46 12.62 -5.30
N GLY A 315 -8.37 13.80 -4.65
CA GLY A 315 -9.45 14.77 -4.63
C GLY A 315 -10.60 14.43 -3.68
N TYR A 316 -10.46 13.38 -2.89
CA TYR A 316 -11.41 13.00 -1.83
C TYR A 316 -10.78 13.20 -0.44
N ILE A 317 -11.66 13.22 0.57
CA ILE A 317 -11.26 13.03 1.96
C ILE A 317 -11.86 11.70 2.41
N GLU A 318 -11.00 10.76 2.71
CA GLU A 318 -11.37 9.45 3.26
C GLU A 318 -11.57 9.55 4.77
N ALA A 319 -12.74 9.15 5.23
CA ALA A 319 -13.07 9.09 6.64
C ALA A 319 -13.17 7.64 7.10
N ILE A 320 -12.33 7.24 8.05
CA ILE A 320 -12.33 5.89 8.61
C ILE A 320 -13.16 5.86 9.89
N LEU A 321 -14.13 4.97 9.90
CA LEU A 321 -15.01 4.73 11.04
C LEU A 321 -14.76 3.32 11.59
N LYS A 322 -14.76 3.20 12.92
CA LYS A 322 -14.76 1.91 13.63
C LYS A 322 -15.88 1.92 14.68
N THR A 323 -16.37 0.75 15.06
CA THR A 323 -17.35 0.67 16.16
C THR A 323 -16.69 0.99 17.51
N ASN A 324 -17.48 1.53 18.44
CA ASN A 324 -17.05 1.81 19.81
C ASN A 324 -17.11 0.57 20.72
N GLU A 325 -17.66 -0.53 20.22
CA GLU A 325 -17.80 -1.78 20.98
C GLU A 325 -16.45 -2.50 21.05
N GLN A 326 -15.98 -2.79 22.27
CA GLN A 326 -14.71 -3.50 22.53
C GLN A 326 -14.82 -5.02 22.30
N GLU A 327 -16.02 -5.53 22.06
CA GLU A 327 -16.27 -6.97 21.92
C GLU A 327 -16.52 -7.35 20.45
N GLY A 328 -15.49 -7.89 19.81
CA GLY A 328 -15.60 -8.65 18.57
C GLY A 328 -15.04 -7.96 17.32
N CYS A 329 -14.45 -8.74 16.47
CA CYS A 329 -14.22 -8.53 15.04
C CYS A 329 -13.58 -7.21 14.57
N GLY A 330 -12.50 -6.77 15.14
CA GLY A 330 -11.82 -5.52 14.72
C GLY A 330 -11.60 -5.35 13.21
N PHE A 331 -11.65 -6.43 12.43
CA PHE A 331 -11.49 -6.41 10.98
C PHE A 331 -12.80 -6.07 10.24
N MET A 332 -13.97 -6.50 10.75
CA MET A 332 -15.25 -6.38 10.03
C MET A 332 -16.03 -5.09 10.34
N ASP A 333 -15.71 -4.42 11.43
CA ASP A 333 -16.43 -3.24 11.89
C ASP A 333 -15.74 -1.92 11.46
N LYS A 334 -15.24 -1.91 10.23
CA LYS A 334 -14.60 -0.74 9.60
C LYS A 334 -15.43 -0.27 8.41
N ILE A 335 -15.76 1.02 8.40
CA ILE A 335 -16.34 1.70 7.24
C ILE A 335 -15.37 2.76 6.76
N LYS A 336 -15.10 2.81 5.45
CA LYS A 336 -14.43 3.91 4.77
C LYS A 336 -15.48 4.73 4.04
N VAL A 337 -15.60 6.02 4.34
CA VAL A 337 -16.50 6.96 3.66
C VAL A 337 -15.68 7.91 2.81
N PHE A 338 -16.06 8.04 1.54
CA PHE A 338 -15.46 8.98 0.60
C PHE A 338 -16.24 10.28 0.59
N ILE A 339 -15.56 11.37 0.89
CA ILE A 339 -16.08 12.73 0.94
C ILE A 339 -15.42 13.50 -0.19
N ASP A 340 -16.20 14.10 -1.08
CA ASP A 340 -15.68 14.97 -2.13
C ASP A 340 -15.01 16.21 -1.49
N ALA A 341 -13.73 16.42 -1.80
CA ALA A 341 -12.91 17.45 -1.14
C ALA A 341 -13.32 18.88 -1.51
N SER A 342 -14.12 19.07 -2.58
CA SER A 342 -14.60 20.40 -3.02
C SER A 342 -15.95 20.77 -2.42
N THR A 343 -16.86 19.81 -2.29
CA THR A 343 -18.24 20.01 -1.82
C THR A 343 -18.44 19.64 -0.36
N PHE A 344 -17.53 18.82 0.19
CA PHE A 344 -17.66 18.18 1.51
C PHE A 344 -18.96 17.36 1.66
N GLU A 345 -19.41 16.73 0.57
CA GLU A 345 -20.50 15.77 0.60
C GLU A 345 -19.95 14.34 0.64
N ALA A 346 -20.50 13.47 1.48
CA ALA A 346 -20.26 12.05 1.42
C ALA A 346 -20.87 11.50 0.14
N ILE A 347 -20.06 10.86 -0.73
CA ILE A 347 -20.48 10.40 -2.05
C ILE A 347 -20.48 8.89 -2.21
N ASN A 348 -19.62 8.19 -1.46
CA ASN A 348 -19.53 6.73 -1.51
C ASN A 348 -18.99 6.19 -0.18
N TYR A 349 -19.08 4.88 -0.01
CA TYR A 349 -18.52 4.21 1.16
C TYR A 349 -18.19 2.74 0.83
N ILE A 350 -17.26 2.18 1.59
CA ILE A 350 -16.96 0.76 1.65
C ILE A 350 -17.26 0.29 3.07
N ASP A 351 -18.20 -0.64 3.20
CA ASP A 351 -18.50 -1.36 4.44
C ASP A 351 -18.04 -2.82 4.25
N LYS A 352 -17.01 -3.22 4.98
CA LYS A 352 -16.47 -4.58 4.89
C LYS A 352 -17.53 -5.64 5.21
N LYS A 353 -18.41 -5.39 6.18
CA LYS A 353 -19.47 -6.31 6.55
C LYS A 353 -20.50 -6.50 5.43
N GLU A 354 -20.93 -5.41 4.77
CA GLU A 354 -21.79 -5.52 3.59
C GLU A 354 -21.13 -6.28 2.45
N MET A 355 -19.84 -6.05 2.22
CA MET A 355 -19.08 -6.75 1.18
C MET A 355 -19.08 -8.26 1.41
N PHE A 356 -18.83 -8.72 2.64
CA PHE A 356 -18.88 -10.14 2.99
C PHE A 356 -20.29 -10.73 2.89
N GLN A 357 -21.33 -9.95 3.23
CA GLN A 357 -22.73 -10.38 3.06
C GLN A 357 -23.08 -10.59 1.57
N VAL A 358 -22.65 -9.68 0.70
CA VAL A 358 -22.87 -9.81 -0.76
C VAL A 358 -22.13 -11.02 -1.33
N CYS A 359 -20.95 -11.34 -0.82
CA CYS A 359 -20.20 -12.55 -1.19
C CYS A 359 -20.80 -13.85 -0.59
N GLY A 360 -21.88 -13.76 0.19
CA GLY A 360 -22.56 -14.92 0.79
C GLY A 360 -21.82 -15.57 1.96
N ILE A 361 -20.79 -14.92 2.50
CA ILE A 361 -19.90 -15.45 3.54
C ILE A 361 -20.47 -15.21 4.94
N LEU A 362 -21.24 -14.15 5.11
CA LEU A 362 -21.90 -13.80 6.36
C LEU A 362 -23.35 -14.24 6.32
N ASN A 363 -23.66 -15.31 7.05
CA ASN A 363 -25.04 -15.66 7.36
C ASN A 363 -25.39 -15.09 8.75
N PRO A 364 -26.24 -14.06 8.86
CA PRO A 364 -26.55 -13.42 10.16
C PRO A 364 -27.13 -14.36 11.22
N SER A 365 -27.55 -15.56 10.79
CA SER A 365 -28.13 -16.57 11.67
C SER A 365 -27.12 -17.57 12.25
N GLN A 366 -25.84 -17.52 11.85
CA GLN A 366 -24.80 -18.34 12.47
C GLN A 366 -24.29 -17.61 13.73
N ALA A 367 -24.76 -18.08 14.89
CA ALA A 367 -24.19 -17.68 16.17
C ALA A 367 -22.68 -17.96 16.18
N ALA A 368 -21.89 -17.01 16.66
CA ALA A 368 -20.47 -17.25 16.94
C ALA A 368 -20.37 -18.50 17.84
N SER A 369 -19.47 -19.42 17.49
CA SER A 369 -19.20 -20.58 18.33
C SER A 369 -18.79 -20.10 19.73
N GLU A 370 -19.20 -20.83 20.78
CA GLU A 370 -18.83 -20.49 22.16
C GLU A 370 -17.31 -20.53 22.30
N ILE A 371 -16.71 -19.40 22.65
CA ILE A 371 -15.27 -19.25 22.82
C ILE A 371 -14.88 -19.97 24.11
N THR A 372 -13.92 -20.89 24.01
CA THR A 372 -13.45 -21.69 25.15
C THR A 372 -12.05 -21.29 25.60
N ILE A 373 -11.27 -20.64 24.72
CA ILE A 373 -9.89 -20.24 24.96
C ILE A 373 -9.83 -18.74 25.28
N SER A 374 -9.17 -18.37 26.35
CA SER A 374 -8.89 -16.96 26.67
C SER A 374 -7.70 -16.42 25.89
N GLN A 375 -7.61 -15.09 25.75
CA GLN A 375 -6.46 -14.39 25.15
C GLN A 375 -5.14 -14.82 25.82
N LYS A 376 -5.11 -14.95 27.14
CA LYS A 376 -3.94 -15.36 27.90
C LYS A 376 -3.50 -16.79 27.57
N GLU A 377 -4.42 -17.73 27.49
CA GLU A 377 -4.13 -19.12 27.11
C GLU A 377 -3.61 -19.19 25.67
N ALA A 378 -4.18 -18.40 24.76
CA ALA A 378 -3.71 -18.28 23.40
C ALA A 378 -2.27 -17.70 23.34
N PHE A 379 -1.98 -16.65 24.11
CA PHE A 379 -0.64 -16.09 24.21
C PHE A 379 0.38 -17.10 24.72
N GLU A 380 0.09 -17.82 25.82
CA GLU A 380 0.99 -18.85 26.35
C GLU A 380 1.27 -19.96 25.31
N THR A 381 0.28 -20.26 24.46
CA THR A 381 0.44 -21.24 23.38
C THR A 381 1.34 -20.73 22.25
N LEU A 382 1.27 -19.43 21.94
CA LEU A 382 2.04 -18.81 20.86
C LEU A 382 3.42 -18.28 21.32
N ARG A 383 3.67 -18.17 22.60
CA ARG A 383 4.84 -17.50 23.17
C ARG A 383 6.18 -17.97 22.59
N GLU A 384 6.38 -19.27 22.44
CA GLU A 384 7.62 -19.84 21.91
C GLU A 384 7.73 -19.74 20.36
N ARG A 385 6.66 -19.24 19.70
CA ARG A 385 6.56 -19.08 18.24
C ARG A 385 6.66 -17.61 17.84
N LEU A 386 6.76 -16.71 18.82
CA LEU A 386 6.92 -15.29 18.58
C LEU A 386 8.31 -15.01 18.02
N GLU A 387 8.34 -14.18 16.99
CA GLU A 387 9.56 -13.70 16.37
C GLU A 387 9.74 -12.21 16.63
N LEU A 388 10.98 -11.80 16.89
CA LEU A 388 11.34 -10.39 17.08
C LEU A 388 12.60 -10.09 16.29
N THR A 389 12.40 -9.49 15.12
CA THR A 389 13.49 -9.21 14.16
C THR A 389 13.82 -7.72 14.11
N PRO A 390 15.11 -7.34 14.10
CA PRO A 390 15.49 -5.93 13.94
C PRO A 390 15.09 -5.41 12.57
N ILE A 391 14.53 -4.20 12.54
CA ILE A 391 14.11 -3.51 11.34
C ILE A 391 14.20 -1.99 11.56
N TYR A 392 14.57 -1.23 10.53
CA TYR A 392 14.44 0.22 10.55
C TYR A 392 13.05 0.62 10.04
N VAL A 393 12.35 1.42 10.84
CA VAL A 393 10.96 1.85 10.54
C VAL A 393 10.93 3.37 10.44
N TYR A 394 10.26 3.90 9.43
CA TYR A 394 10.06 5.34 9.33
C TYR A 394 9.09 5.84 10.39
N ASP A 395 9.58 6.71 11.27
CA ASP A 395 8.78 7.39 12.29
C ASP A 395 8.33 8.75 11.74
N ASP A 396 7.05 8.85 11.38
CA ASP A 396 6.49 10.07 10.79
C ASP A 396 6.54 11.27 11.74
N VAL A 397 6.49 11.04 13.04
CA VAL A 397 6.59 12.10 14.05
C VAL A 397 8.01 12.66 14.11
N GLN A 398 9.01 11.79 14.04
CA GLN A 398 10.43 12.18 14.08
C GLN A 398 11.00 12.48 12.69
N LYS A 399 10.28 12.16 11.61
CA LYS A 399 10.71 12.31 10.22
C LYS A 399 12.06 11.63 9.93
N GLN A 400 12.28 10.46 10.53
CA GLN A 400 13.50 9.67 10.38
C GLN A 400 13.22 8.17 10.55
N TYR A 401 14.13 7.34 10.04
CA TYR A 401 14.09 5.90 10.32
C TYR A 401 14.69 5.62 11.70
N VAL A 402 13.96 4.89 12.52
CA VAL A 402 14.35 4.45 13.87
C VAL A 402 14.46 2.93 13.90
N LEU A 403 15.40 2.42 14.70
CA LEU A 403 15.54 0.98 14.89
C LEU A 403 14.39 0.47 15.75
N CYS A 404 13.72 -0.59 15.28
CA CYS A 404 12.61 -1.27 15.96
C CYS A 404 12.84 -2.78 15.96
N GLY A 405 12.07 -3.48 16.78
CA GLY A 405 11.85 -4.91 16.65
C GLY A 405 10.50 -5.14 15.96
N LYS A 406 10.48 -5.84 14.84
CA LYS A 406 9.25 -6.38 14.25
C LYS A 406 8.81 -7.56 15.11
N LEU A 407 7.70 -7.41 15.82
CA LEU A 407 7.06 -8.50 16.54
C LEU A 407 6.07 -9.18 15.61
N ASP A 408 6.28 -10.48 15.40
CA ASP A 408 5.57 -11.29 14.40
C ASP A 408 5.27 -12.69 14.93
N CYS A 409 4.27 -13.36 14.35
CA CYS A 409 3.96 -14.76 14.58
C CYS A 409 3.21 -15.35 13.39
N HIS A 410 3.72 -16.39 12.79
CA HIS A 410 3.10 -17.06 11.63
C HIS A 410 1.99 -18.04 12.00
N ASP A 411 1.74 -18.25 13.28
CA ASP A 411 0.75 -19.18 13.79
C ASP A 411 -0.41 -18.47 14.49
N GLY A 412 -1.58 -19.11 14.44
CA GLY A 412 -2.78 -18.70 15.18
C GLY A 412 -3.30 -19.83 16.05
N VAL A 413 -4.21 -19.52 16.97
CA VAL A 413 -4.91 -20.46 17.85
C VAL A 413 -6.41 -20.39 17.59
N ASP A 414 -7.03 -21.51 17.32
CA ASP A 414 -8.48 -21.58 17.20
C ASP A 414 -9.15 -21.29 18.56
N ALA A 415 -10.02 -20.28 18.62
CA ALA A 415 -10.59 -19.77 19.86
C ALA A 415 -11.59 -20.77 20.52
N VAL A 416 -12.00 -21.82 19.78
CA VAL A 416 -12.94 -22.86 20.27
C VAL A 416 -12.20 -24.12 20.65
N SER A 417 -11.30 -24.64 19.78
CA SER A 417 -10.61 -25.89 20.03
C SER A 417 -9.28 -25.74 20.77
N GLY A 418 -8.64 -24.57 20.72
CA GLY A 418 -7.28 -24.34 21.22
C GLY A 418 -6.19 -24.92 20.31
N GLU A 419 -6.55 -25.41 19.12
CA GLU A 419 -5.60 -25.97 18.16
C GLU A 419 -4.77 -24.85 17.52
N VAL A 420 -3.45 -25.08 17.41
CA VAL A 420 -2.53 -24.19 16.69
C VAL A 420 -2.51 -24.56 15.22
N PHE A 421 -2.52 -23.55 14.36
CA PHE A 421 -2.47 -23.70 12.91
C PHE A 421 -1.64 -22.59 12.28
N SER A 422 -1.11 -22.82 11.08
CA SER A 422 -0.43 -21.76 10.34
C SER A 422 -1.43 -20.75 9.77
N LEU A 423 -1.15 -19.44 9.92
CA LEU A 423 -1.97 -18.39 9.33
C LEU A 423 -2.00 -18.44 7.80
N THR A 424 -0.99 -19.07 7.17
CA THR A 424 -0.99 -19.33 5.72
C THR A 424 -2.11 -20.27 5.28
N ASP A 425 -2.63 -21.10 6.19
CA ASP A 425 -3.71 -22.04 5.91
C ASP A 425 -5.12 -21.40 5.96
N LEU A 426 -5.18 -20.09 6.23
CA LEU A 426 -6.43 -19.31 6.25
C LEU A 426 -6.85 -18.79 4.86
N SER A 427 -6.11 -19.08 3.81
CA SER A 427 -6.36 -18.61 2.44
C SER A 427 -7.58 -19.27 1.78
#